data_1f427edd8e841d2763091ebe2f2acc2a
#
_entry.id   1f427edd8e841d2763091ebe2f2acc2a
#
_cell.length_a   1.000
_cell.length_b   1.000
_cell.length_c   1.000
_cell.angle_alpha   90.00
_cell.angle_beta   90.00
_cell.angle_gamma   90.00
#
_symmetry.space_group_name_H-M   'P 1'
#
loop_
_entity.id
_entity.type
_entity.pdbx_description
1 polymer ?
#
loop_
_entity_poly.entity_id
_entity_poly.type
_entity_poly.pdbx_seq_one_letter_code
_entity_poly.pdbx_strand_id
1 'polypeptide(L)'
;MSRIGKYPVTVPAGVTVSINDNVVTVKGKLGELSCSFDDGHIAAKLEDNKVVVTPLSQSLTARALWGTTRANIHDLVKGVDEGFTKNLELVGVGYKARMEGNKLVLSLGFSHDVDFPAPEGIKISCESPTQIKIFGADKQLVGQVAAEIRKY
;
A
#
# COMPACT_ATOMS: atom_id res chain seq x y z
N MET A 1 0.04 5.00 -25.46
CA MET A 1 -0.63 3.82 -24.90
C MET A 1 0.19 3.27 -23.74
N SER A 2 -0.45 2.99 -22.63
CA SER A 2 0.26 2.48 -21.47
C SER A 2 0.61 1.00 -21.62
N ARG A 3 1.90 0.64 -21.50
CA ARG A 3 2.31 -0.75 -21.50
C ARG A 3 1.79 -1.50 -20.29
N ILE A 4 1.74 -0.83 -19.15
CA ILE A 4 1.29 -1.41 -17.89
C ILE A 4 -0.18 -1.79 -17.98
N GLY A 5 -1.02 -0.95 -18.59
CA GLY A 5 -2.45 -1.20 -18.70
C GLY A 5 -2.83 -2.37 -19.61
N LYS A 6 -1.97 -2.76 -20.54
CA LYS A 6 -2.24 -3.87 -21.47
C LYS A 6 -2.23 -5.24 -20.79
N TYR A 7 -1.50 -5.39 -19.73
CA TYR A 7 -1.31 -6.70 -19.09
C TYR A 7 -2.32 -6.90 -17.98
N PRO A 8 -3.01 -8.05 -17.96
CA PRO A 8 -3.90 -8.37 -16.85
C PRO A 8 -3.14 -8.46 -15.53
N VAL A 9 -3.82 -8.16 -14.44
CA VAL A 9 -3.27 -8.38 -13.10
C VAL A 9 -3.57 -9.82 -12.71
N THR A 10 -2.52 -10.62 -12.52
CA THR A 10 -2.67 -12.01 -12.09
C THR A 10 -3.06 -12.04 -10.61
N VAL A 11 -4.10 -12.82 -10.29
CA VAL A 11 -4.57 -13.00 -8.92
C VAL A 11 -3.91 -14.25 -8.35
N PRO A 12 -3.02 -14.13 -7.33
CA PRO A 12 -2.37 -15.31 -6.75
C PRO A 12 -3.35 -16.22 -6.03
N ALA A 13 -2.96 -17.48 -5.82
CA ALA A 13 -3.74 -18.40 -5.01
C ALA A 13 -3.87 -17.83 -3.58
N GLY A 14 -5.07 -17.90 -3.01
CA GLY A 14 -5.34 -17.35 -1.69
C GLY A 14 -5.78 -15.90 -1.68
N VAL A 15 -5.78 -15.23 -2.83
CA VAL A 15 -6.30 -13.88 -2.97
C VAL A 15 -7.64 -13.93 -3.69
N THR A 16 -8.63 -13.25 -3.14
CA THR A 16 -9.97 -13.15 -3.72
C THR A 16 -10.21 -11.72 -4.19
N VAL A 17 -10.65 -11.58 -5.43
CA VAL A 17 -10.98 -10.27 -6.01
C VAL A 17 -12.46 -10.24 -6.33
N SER A 18 -13.14 -9.16 -5.95
CA SER A 18 -14.51 -8.90 -6.37
C SER A 18 -14.62 -7.50 -6.95
N ILE A 19 -15.45 -7.37 -7.97
CA ILE A 19 -15.65 -6.10 -8.64
C ILE A 19 -17.15 -5.78 -8.57
N ASN A 20 -17.48 -4.68 -7.90
CA ASN A 20 -18.85 -4.20 -7.71
C ASN A 20 -18.93 -2.78 -8.23
N ASP A 21 -19.73 -2.57 -9.31
CA ASP A 21 -19.82 -1.26 -9.95
C ASP A 21 -18.43 -0.73 -10.31
N ASN A 22 -17.97 0.32 -9.62
CA ASN A 22 -16.66 0.92 -9.87
C ASN A 22 -15.69 0.66 -8.71
N VAL A 23 -15.97 -0.32 -7.86
CA VAL A 23 -15.11 -0.65 -6.71
C VAL A 23 -14.52 -2.04 -6.88
N VAL A 24 -13.19 -2.13 -6.78
CA VAL A 24 -12.46 -3.39 -6.76
C VAL A 24 -12.07 -3.68 -5.33
N THR A 25 -12.50 -4.82 -4.80
CA THR A 25 -12.16 -5.27 -3.45
C THR A 25 -11.26 -6.50 -3.55
N VAL A 26 -10.15 -6.47 -2.85
CA VAL A 26 -9.15 -7.53 -2.85
C VAL A 26 -8.96 -8.03 -1.43
N LYS A 27 -9.09 -9.33 -1.24
CA LYS A 27 -8.94 -9.96 0.08
C LYS A 27 -7.89 -11.06 0.01
N GLY A 28 -6.93 -11.02 0.93
CA GLY A 28 -5.87 -12.02 1.03
C GLY A 28 -5.50 -12.30 2.48
N LYS A 29 -4.41 -13.03 2.68
CA LYS A 29 -3.98 -13.45 4.02
C LYS A 29 -3.58 -12.28 4.92
N LEU A 30 -3.21 -11.13 4.37
CA LEU A 30 -2.77 -9.96 5.14
C LEU A 30 -3.89 -8.96 5.37
N GLY A 31 -5.07 -9.15 4.79
CA GLY A 31 -6.20 -8.27 5.00
C GLY A 31 -7.03 -8.07 3.75
N GLU A 32 -7.87 -7.05 3.80
CA GLU A 32 -8.78 -6.69 2.72
C GLU A 32 -8.59 -5.22 2.37
N LEU A 33 -8.41 -4.93 1.09
CA LEU A 33 -8.25 -3.58 0.58
C LEU A 33 -9.21 -3.37 -0.59
N SER A 34 -9.59 -2.12 -0.82
CA SER A 34 -10.44 -1.78 -1.94
C SER A 34 -9.99 -0.46 -2.56
N CYS A 35 -10.31 -0.28 -3.84
CA CYS A 35 -10.15 1.00 -4.52
C CYS A 35 -11.28 1.18 -5.52
N SER A 36 -11.56 2.45 -5.82
CA SER A 36 -12.53 2.78 -6.86
C SER A 36 -11.81 3.23 -8.12
N PHE A 37 -12.47 3.05 -9.27
CA PHE A 37 -11.98 3.55 -10.54
C PHE A 37 -13.07 4.35 -11.23
N ASP A 38 -12.69 5.14 -12.24
CA ASP A 38 -13.64 5.96 -12.98
C ASP A 38 -14.35 5.08 -14.02
N ASP A 39 -15.57 4.66 -13.71
CA ASP A 39 -16.33 3.75 -14.56
C ASP A 39 -16.84 4.42 -15.86
N GLY A 40 -16.73 5.74 -15.94
CA GLY A 40 -17.01 6.45 -17.19
C GLY A 40 -15.88 6.37 -18.21
N HIS A 41 -14.68 6.01 -17.78
CA HIS A 41 -13.49 5.93 -18.64
C HIS A 41 -12.86 4.54 -18.67
N ILE A 42 -13.07 3.72 -17.65
CA ILE A 42 -12.38 2.45 -17.46
C ILE A 42 -13.40 1.34 -17.17
N ALA A 43 -13.16 0.17 -17.73
CA ALA A 43 -13.87 -1.06 -17.37
C ALA A 43 -12.90 -2.05 -16.78
N ALA A 44 -13.32 -2.80 -15.77
CA ALA A 44 -12.53 -3.86 -15.16
C ALA A 44 -13.37 -5.13 -15.06
N LYS A 45 -12.72 -6.26 -15.36
CA LYS A 45 -13.38 -7.58 -15.32
C LYS A 45 -12.45 -8.60 -14.68
N LEU A 46 -13.04 -9.58 -14.02
CA LEU A 46 -12.31 -10.73 -13.50
C LEU A 46 -12.51 -11.91 -14.44
N GLU A 47 -11.43 -12.39 -15.06
CA GLU A 47 -11.45 -13.51 -16.00
C GLU A 47 -10.27 -14.46 -15.68
N ASP A 48 -10.55 -15.75 -15.50
CA ASP A 48 -9.54 -16.79 -15.31
C ASP A 48 -8.45 -16.43 -14.27
N ASN A 49 -8.88 -15.92 -13.10
CA ASN A 49 -8.00 -15.48 -12.02
C ASN A 49 -7.10 -14.30 -12.43
N LYS A 50 -7.57 -13.49 -13.37
CA LYS A 50 -6.87 -12.28 -13.78
C LYS A 50 -7.84 -11.12 -13.85
N VAL A 51 -7.41 -9.96 -13.40
CA VAL A 51 -8.18 -8.72 -13.52
C VAL A 51 -7.77 -8.04 -14.82
N VAL A 52 -8.71 -7.90 -15.73
CA VAL A 52 -8.48 -7.23 -17.02
C VAL A 52 -9.06 -5.84 -16.95
N VAL A 53 -8.22 -4.83 -17.17
CA VAL A 53 -8.61 -3.42 -17.17
C VAL A 53 -8.54 -2.90 -18.61
N THR A 54 -9.61 -2.29 -19.06
CA THR A 54 -9.69 -1.75 -20.42
C THR A 54 -10.17 -0.31 -20.41
N PRO A 55 -9.65 0.55 -21.32
CA PRO A 55 -10.18 1.90 -21.48
C PRO A 55 -11.48 1.85 -22.29
N LEU A 56 -12.43 2.70 -21.94
CA LEU A 56 -13.72 2.76 -22.62
C LEU A 56 -13.68 3.67 -23.85
N SER A 57 -12.62 4.44 -24.04
CA SER A 57 -12.46 5.34 -25.19
C SER A 57 -10.99 5.48 -25.53
N GLN A 58 -10.71 6.18 -26.63
CA GLN A 58 -9.36 6.48 -27.09
C GLN A 58 -8.83 7.80 -26.54
N SER A 59 -9.56 8.45 -25.64
CA SER A 59 -9.13 9.73 -25.08
C SER A 59 -7.85 9.60 -24.26
N LEU A 60 -7.11 10.69 -24.17
CA LEU A 60 -5.89 10.74 -23.38
C LEU A 60 -6.17 10.45 -21.90
N THR A 61 -7.30 10.96 -21.39
CA THR A 61 -7.74 10.74 -20.02
C THR A 61 -8.01 9.25 -19.75
N ALA A 62 -8.71 8.56 -20.65
CA ALA A 62 -8.99 7.13 -20.49
C ALA A 62 -7.72 6.30 -20.50
N ARG A 63 -6.76 6.64 -21.36
CA ARG A 63 -5.48 5.92 -21.42
C ARG A 63 -4.66 6.11 -20.15
N ALA A 64 -4.62 7.33 -19.62
CA ALA A 64 -3.89 7.62 -18.40
C ALA A 64 -4.52 6.88 -17.21
N LEU A 65 -5.85 6.89 -17.12
CA LEU A 65 -6.56 6.18 -16.07
C LEU A 65 -6.44 4.66 -16.21
N TRP A 66 -6.33 4.16 -17.42
CA TRP A 66 -6.11 2.73 -17.68
C TRP A 66 -4.84 2.23 -16.98
N GLY A 67 -3.72 2.89 -17.22
CA GLY A 67 -2.46 2.54 -16.57
C GLY A 67 -2.50 2.70 -15.05
N THR A 68 -3.05 3.81 -14.57
CA THR A 68 -3.17 4.09 -13.13
C THR A 68 -4.05 3.06 -12.42
N THR A 69 -5.21 2.73 -13.00
CA THR A 69 -6.14 1.75 -12.42
C THR A 69 -5.50 0.38 -12.34
N ARG A 70 -4.84 -0.05 -13.42
CA ARG A 70 -4.15 -1.34 -13.44
C ARG A 70 -3.05 -1.40 -12.37
N ALA A 71 -2.26 -0.34 -12.25
CA ALA A 71 -1.20 -0.27 -11.25
C ALA A 71 -1.76 -0.31 -9.82
N ASN A 72 -2.84 0.40 -9.56
CA ASN A 72 -3.50 0.40 -8.25
C ASN A 72 -4.01 -1.00 -7.89
N ILE A 73 -4.67 -1.67 -8.82
CA ILE A 73 -5.16 -3.04 -8.60
C ILE A 73 -4.01 -4.00 -8.34
N HIS A 74 -2.93 -3.89 -9.11
CA HIS A 74 -1.73 -4.70 -8.91
C HIS A 74 -1.16 -4.51 -7.50
N ASP A 75 -1.06 -3.26 -7.04
CA ASP A 75 -0.55 -2.96 -5.70
C ASP A 75 -1.46 -3.51 -4.61
N LEU A 76 -2.78 -3.46 -4.80
CA LEU A 76 -3.72 -4.06 -3.85
C LEU A 76 -3.54 -5.57 -3.74
N VAL A 77 -3.46 -6.25 -4.88
CA VAL A 77 -3.27 -7.71 -4.92
C VAL A 77 -1.96 -8.10 -4.27
N LYS A 78 -0.88 -7.42 -4.61
CA LYS A 78 0.43 -7.67 -4.03
C LYS A 78 0.43 -7.39 -2.52
N GLY A 79 -0.21 -6.30 -2.11
CA GLY A 79 -0.27 -5.91 -0.70
C GLY A 79 -0.96 -6.93 0.19
N VAL A 80 -2.11 -7.46 -0.23
CA VAL A 80 -2.84 -8.44 0.57
C VAL A 80 -2.18 -9.83 0.54
N ASP A 81 -1.35 -10.10 -0.45
CA ASP A 81 -0.62 -11.38 -0.58
C ASP A 81 0.74 -11.33 0.12
N GLU A 82 1.57 -10.35 -0.19
CA GLU A 82 2.95 -10.24 0.30
C GLU A 82 3.17 -9.11 1.30
N GLY A 83 2.44 -8.00 1.15
CA GLY A 83 2.65 -6.80 1.93
C GLY A 83 3.78 -5.93 1.41
N PHE A 84 3.91 -4.75 2.00
CA PHE A 84 4.97 -3.80 1.68
C PHE A 84 5.75 -3.46 2.94
N THR A 85 7.06 -3.35 2.80
CA THR A 85 7.96 -3.05 3.91
C THR A 85 8.77 -1.79 3.59
N LYS A 86 8.87 -0.89 4.55
CA LYS A 86 9.72 0.29 4.47
C LYS A 86 10.64 0.30 5.68
N ASN A 87 11.94 0.44 5.43
CA ASN A 87 12.94 0.49 6.49
C ASN A 87 13.42 1.92 6.68
N LEU A 88 13.50 2.35 7.93
CA LEU A 88 14.04 3.65 8.31
C LEU A 88 15.22 3.46 9.23
N GLU A 89 16.21 4.33 9.12
CA GLU A 89 17.39 4.32 9.96
C GLU A 89 17.51 5.66 10.66
N LEU A 90 17.77 5.63 11.97
CA LEU A 90 18.03 6.82 12.75
C LEU A 90 19.52 7.17 12.69
N VAL A 91 19.82 8.37 12.26
CA VAL A 91 21.19 8.88 12.17
C VAL A 91 21.30 10.08 13.09
N GLY A 92 22.14 9.95 14.12
CA GLY A 92 22.36 11.01 15.09
C GLY A 92 22.79 10.43 16.43
N VAL A 93 23.58 11.19 17.16
CA VAL A 93 24.08 10.77 18.47
C VAL A 93 22.92 10.82 19.47
N GLY A 94 22.69 9.69 20.15
CA GLY A 94 21.64 9.58 21.17
C GLY A 94 20.25 9.33 20.64
N TYR A 95 20.09 9.21 19.32
CA TYR A 95 18.78 8.91 18.73
C TYR A 95 18.47 7.43 18.91
N LYS A 96 17.29 7.13 19.44
CA LYS A 96 16.85 5.76 19.70
C LYS A 96 15.38 5.59 19.40
N ALA A 97 14.98 4.38 19.04
CA ALA A 97 13.60 4.01 18.84
C ALA A 97 13.29 2.72 19.60
N ARG A 98 12.09 2.63 20.14
CA ARG A 98 11.60 1.39 20.77
C ARG A 98 10.10 1.25 20.56
N MET A 99 9.61 0.05 20.69
CA MET A 99 8.18 -0.24 20.62
C MET A 99 7.61 -0.45 22.00
N GLU A 100 6.49 0.21 22.29
CA GLU A 100 5.68 -0.02 23.49
C GLU A 100 4.28 -0.42 23.05
N GLY A 101 4.00 -1.74 23.06
CA GLY A 101 2.74 -2.24 22.53
C GLY A 101 2.58 -1.92 21.05
N ASN A 102 1.57 -1.15 20.68
CA ASN A 102 1.31 -0.73 19.30
C ASN A 102 1.89 0.63 18.97
N LYS A 103 2.73 1.17 19.84
CA LYS A 103 3.21 2.54 19.75
C LYS A 103 4.72 2.56 19.56
N LEU A 104 5.18 3.35 18.59
CA LEU A 104 6.58 3.60 18.39
C LEU A 104 6.99 4.80 19.25
N VAL A 105 8.03 4.62 20.07
CA VAL A 105 8.55 5.69 20.91
C VAL A 105 9.93 6.09 20.39
N LEU A 106 10.09 7.36 20.06
CA LEU A 106 11.31 7.92 19.51
C LEU A 106 11.98 8.85 20.51
N SER A 107 13.26 8.62 20.76
CA SER A 107 14.08 9.50 21.56
C SER A 107 15.01 10.24 20.61
N LEU A 108 14.74 11.53 20.35
CA LEU A 108 15.39 12.30 19.29
C LEU A 108 16.13 13.53 19.80
N GLY A 109 16.50 13.53 21.08
CA GLY A 109 17.20 14.68 21.67
C GLY A 109 16.30 15.79 22.16
N PHE A 110 14.96 15.60 22.09
CA PHE A 110 14.02 16.50 22.71
C PHE A 110 13.94 16.26 24.22
N SER A 111 13.34 17.20 24.95
CA SER A 111 13.14 17.04 26.39
C SER A 111 12.17 15.93 26.75
N HIS A 112 11.40 15.44 25.78
CA HIS A 112 10.46 14.32 25.93
C HIS A 112 10.56 13.40 24.72
N ASP A 113 10.12 12.18 24.89
CA ASP A 113 10.04 11.23 23.79
C ASP A 113 8.86 11.57 22.87
N VAL A 114 9.00 11.20 21.60
CA VAL A 114 7.93 11.36 20.63
C VAL A 114 7.20 10.01 20.51
N ASP A 115 5.89 10.02 20.75
CA ASP A 115 5.06 8.83 20.64
C ASP A 115 4.35 8.82 19.29
N PHE A 116 4.43 7.71 18.58
CA PHE A 116 3.73 7.51 17.31
C PHE A 116 2.94 6.21 17.34
N PRO A 117 1.62 6.27 17.53
CA PRO A 117 0.80 5.06 17.51
C PRO A 117 0.73 4.51 16.08
N ALA A 118 0.85 3.20 15.94
CA ALA A 118 0.73 2.55 14.65
C ALA A 118 -0.74 2.59 14.20
N PRO A 119 -1.02 3.11 12.98
CA PRO A 119 -2.38 3.08 12.45
C PRO A 119 -2.87 1.65 12.24
N GLU A 120 -4.18 1.49 12.14
CA GLU A 120 -4.77 0.19 11.86
C GLU A 120 -4.25 -0.33 10.52
N GLY A 121 -3.86 -1.60 10.49
CA GLY A 121 -3.31 -2.24 9.30
C GLY A 121 -1.81 -2.07 9.12
N ILE A 122 -1.12 -1.36 10.02
CA ILE A 122 0.32 -1.13 9.96
C ILE A 122 1.00 -1.79 11.16
N LYS A 123 2.07 -2.53 10.88
CA LYS A 123 2.97 -3.07 11.90
C LYS A 123 4.27 -2.30 11.87
N ILE A 124 4.68 -1.81 13.04
CA ILE A 124 5.96 -1.16 13.21
C ILE A 124 6.80 -2.02 14.14
N SER A 125 8.05 -2.26 13.77
CA SER A 125 8.98 -3.01 14.61
C SER A 125 10.34 -2.33 14.62
N CYS A 126 11.10 -2.55 15.71
CA CYS A 126 12.46 -2.04 15.85
C CYS A 126 13.39 -3.23 16.05
N GLU A 127 14.15 -3.58 15.02
CA GLU A 127 15.14 -4.66 15.13
C GLU A 127 16.34 -4.21 15.96
N SER A 128 16.62 -2.90 15.93
CA SER A 128 17.67 -2.29 16.75
C SER A 128 17.20 -0.88 17.15
N PRO A 129 17.87 -0.23 18.12
CA PRO A 129 17.50 1.11 18.52
C PRO A 129 17.58 2.17 17.41
N THR A 130 18.28 1.86 16.32
CA THR A 130 18.43 2.80 15.20
C THR A 130 17.71 2.36 13.93
N GLN A 131 17.05 1.20 13.93
CA GLN A 131 16.38 0.68 12.74
C GLN A 131 14.90 0.46 13.01
N ILE A 132 14.08 1.02 12.15
CA ILE A 132 12.63 0.93 12.23
C ILE A 132 12.13 0.24 10.98
N LYS A 133 11.26 -0.75 11.14
CA LYS A 133 10.64 -1.47 10.04
C LYS A 133 9.14 -1.23 10.06
N ILE A 134 8.59 -0.78 8.93
CA ILE A 134 7.17 -0.50 8.78
C ILE A 134 6.61 -1.46 7.75
N PHE A 135 5.58 -2.21 8.13
CA PHE A 135 4.98 -3.24 7.29
C PHE A 135 3.47 -3.06 7.22
N GLY A 136 2.89 -3.26 6.05
CA GLY A 136 1.45 -3.22 5.87
C GLY A 136 1.04 -3.68 4.49
N ALA A 137 -0.25 -3.95 4.33
CA ALA A 137 -0.82 -4.38 3.06
C ALA A 137 -1.05 -3.20 2.09
N ASP A 138 -1.29 -2.01 2.62
CA ASP A 138 -1.54 -0.83 1.81
C ASP A 138 -0.24 -0.05 1.59
N LYS A 139 0.25 -0.06 0.35
CA LYS A 139 1.50 0.62 -0.03
C LYS A 139 1.47 2.11 0.29
N GLN A 140 0.35 2.78 0.02
CA GLN A 140 0.22 4.22 0.27
C GLN A 140 0.30 4.51 1.76
N LEU A 141 -0.37 3.72 2.58
CA LEU A 141 -0.36 3.90 4.02
C LEU A 141 1.02 3.63 4.62
N VAL A 142 1.72 2.59 4.16
CA VAL A 142 3.10 2.30 4.58
C VAL A 142 4.01 3.48 4.26
N GLY A 143 3.92 4.01 3.05
CA GLY A 143 4.71 5.18 2.64
C GLY A 143 4.36 6.43 3.45
N GLN A 144 3.08 6.65 3.73
CA GLN A 144 2.63 7.80 4.52
C GLN A 144 3.16 7.72 5.95
N VAL A 145 3.06 6.56 6.59
CA VAL A 145 3.57 6.35 7.95
C VAL A 145 5.07 6.60 7.99
N ALA A 146 5.81 6.09 7.02
CA ALA A 146 7.25 6.32 6.94
C ALA A 146 7.58 7.82 6.82
N ALA A 147 6.83 8.54 6.00
CA ALA A 147 7.02 9.97 5.82
C ALA A 147 6.69 10.76 7.09
N GLU A 148 5.65 10.38 7.80
CA GLU A 148 5.27 11.01 9.07
C GLU A 148 6.35 10.81 10.15
N ILE A 149 6.91 9.61 10.25
CA ILE A 149 7.98 9.34 11.19
C ILE A 149 9.22 10.16 10.86
N ARG A 150 9.52 10.34 9.58
CA ARG A 150 10.68 11.13 9.15
C ARG A 150 10.58 12.61 9.48
N LYS A 151 9.39 13.14 9.75
CA LYS A 151 9.19 14.55 10.10
C LYS A 151 9.66 14.90 11.49
N TYR A 152 9.79 13.95 12.36
CA TYR A 152 10.24 14.18 13.73
C TYR A 152 11.74 14.40 13.84
#